data_31523b985e06b615ab2f99661cd50b0c
#
_entry.id   31523b985e06b615ab2f99661cd50b0c
#
_cell.length_a   1.000
_cell.length_b   1.000
_cell.length_c   1.000
_cell.angle_alpha   90.00
_cell.angle_beta   90.00
_cell.angle_gamma   90.00
#
_symmetry.space_group_name_H-M   'P 1'
#
loop_
_entity.id
_entity.type
_entity.pdbx_description
1 polymer ?
#
loop_
_entity_poly.entity_id
_entity_poly.type
_entity_poly.pdbx_seq_one_letter_code
_entity_poly.pdbx_strand_id
1 'polypeptide(L)'
;MSRARLFLSGIRAEGRHGARTGEKDEPQPFVVDLDLEVETRDDSIEGTADYREITDAVRGVIAQGSFDLIETMADAIARRIASIPQVANATAVVHKPNAAGRLGIDGVAAAATATGGPAGGG
;
A
#
# COMPACT_ATOMS: atom_id res chain seq x y z
N MET A 1 -11.19 20.80 -11.91
CA MET A 1 -10.32 19.70 -11.43
C MET A 1 -9.05 20.23 -10.85
N SER A 2 -8.62 19.66 -9.74
CA SER A 2 -7.34 20.01 -9.16
C SER A 2 -6.61 18.72 -8.78
N ARG A 3 -5.31 18.85 -8.55
CA ARG A 3 -4.48 17.76 -8.06
C ARG A 3 -3.96 18.08 -6.69
N ALA A 4 -3.90 17.06 -5.84
CA ALA A 4 -3.37 17.18 -4.50
C ALA A 4 -2.59 15.94 -4.17
N ARG A 5 -1.71 16.02 -3.17
CA ARG A 5 -1.09 14.85 -2.59
C ARG A 5 -1.86 14.46 -1.34
N LEU A 6 -2.15 13.18 -1.23
CA LEU A 6 -2.87 12.62 -0.10
C LEU A 6 -1.95 11.61 0.57
N PHE A 7 -1.77 11.75 1.88
CA PHE A 7 -0.90 10.88 2.65
C PHE A 7 -1.75 10.08 3.63
N LEU A 8 -1.57 8.76 3.64
CA LEU A 8 -2.15 7.90 4.65
C LEU A 8 -1.00 7.21 5.37
N SER A 9 -0.95 7.36 6.69
CA SER A 9 0.17 6.88 7.48
C SER A 9 -0.30 5.83 8.47
N GLY A 10 0.49 4.77 8.62
CA GLY A 10 0.27 3.79 9.65
C GLY A 10 -0.92 2.87 9.43
N ILE A 11 -1.19 2.51 8.18
CA ILE A 11 -2.23 1.51 7.89
C ILE A 11 -1.73 0.16 8.38
N ARG A 12 -2.41 -0.40 9.38
CA ARG A 12 -2.01 -1.67 9.98
C ARG A 12 -2.75 -2.82 9.35
N ALA A 13 -2.04 -3.90 9.05
CA ALA A 13 -2.62 -5.11 8.47
C ALA A 13 -1.79 -6.31 8.90
N GLU A 14 -2.41 -7.49 8.86
CA GLU A 14 -1.72 -8.74 9.17
C GLU A 14 -1.84 -9.69 8.00
N GLY A 15 -0.79 -10.47 7.77
CA GLY A 15 -0.78 -11.47 6.73
C GLY A 15 0.36 -12.45 6.90
N ARG A 16 0.29 -13.53 6.13
CA ARG A 16 1.26 -14.63 6.19
C ARG A 16 2.24 -14.46 5.04
N HIS A 17 3.35 -13.77 5.32
CA HIS A 17 4.33 -13.41 4.30
C HIS A 17 5.74 -13.62 4.81
N GLY A 18 6.68 -13.83 3.89
CA GLY A 18 8.09 -13.93 4.21
C GLY A 18 8.79 -14.98 3.38
N ALA A 19 10.10 -14.82 3.23
CA ALA A 19 10.95 -15.73 2.45
C ALA A 19 11.60 -16.81 3.30
N ARG A 20 11.60 -16.67 4.62
CA ARG A 20 12.26 -17.62 5.52
C ARG A 20 11.40 -18.84 5.71
N THR A 21 12.04 -20.00 5.93
CA THR A 21 11.33 -21.25 6.21
C THR A 21 10.41 -21.06 7.40
N GLY A 22 9.13 -21.40 7.23
CA GLY A 22 8.13 -21.30 8.30
C GLY A 22 7.58 -19.91 8.55
N GLU A 23 8.08 -18.88 7.88
CA GLU A 23 7.65 -17.50 8.16
C GLU A 23 6.17 -17.29 7.82
N LYS A 24 5.65 -18.02 6.83
CA LYS A 24 4.23 -17.91 6.43
C LYS A 24 3.30 -18.76 7.28
N ASP A 25 3.82 -19.49 8.27
CA ASP A 25 2.99 -20.37 9.08
C ASP A 25 2.06 -19.59 10.01
N GLU A 26 2.44 -18.37 10.37
CA GLU A 26 1.64 -17.51 11.23
C GLU A 26 1.55 -16.10 10.64
N PRO A 27 0.44 -15.40 10.86
CA PRO A 27 0.34 -14.01 10.43
C PRO A 27 1.30 -13.13 11.23
N GLN A 28 1.79 -12.08 10.57
CA GLN A 28 2.61 -11.07 11.23
C GLN A 28 2.12 -9.69 10.82
N PRO A 29 2.40 -8.66 11.63
CA PRO A 29 1.95 -7.31 11.33
C PRO A 29 2.81 -6.65 10.26
N PHE A 30 2.14 -5.85 9.46
CA PHE A 30 2.75 -4.93 8.50
C PHE A 30 2.14 -3.57 8.71
N VAL A 31 2.90 -2.53 8.41
CA VAL A 31 2.41 -1.15 8.46
C VAL A 31 2.70 -0.53 7.11
N VAL A 32 1.69 0.10 6.53
CA VAL A 32 1.80 0.68 5.19
C VAL A 32 1.54 2.17 5.25
N ASP A 33 2.44 2.94 4.65
CA ASP A 33 2.23 4.36 4.40
C ASP A 33 2.02 4.55 2.90
N LEU A 34 1.14 5.47 2.55
CA LEU A 34 0.86 5.80 1.16
C LEU A 34 1.10 7.28 0.92
N ASP A 35 1.68 7.58 -0.22
CA ASP A 35 1.85 8.94 -0.75
C ASP A 35 1.20 8.91 -2.12
N LEU A 36 0.05 9.57 -2.26
CA LEU A 36 -0.77 9.49 -3.45
C LEU A 36 -0.87 10.85 -4.12
N GLU A 37 -0.86 10.86 -5.43
CA GLU A 37 -1.30 12.01 -6.20
C GLU A 37 -2.73 11.74 -6.64
N VAL A 38 -3.66 12.59 -6.24
CA VAL A 38 -5.09 12.38 -6.50
C VAL A 38 -5.65 13.55 -7.28
N GLU A 39 -6.68 13.25 -8.07
CA GLU A 39 -7.45 14.27 -8.78
C GLU A 39 -8.77 14.46 -8.09
N THR A 40 -9.13 15.71 -7.84
CA THR A 40 -10.36 16.08 -7.18
C THR A 40 -11.19 16.94 -8.12
N ARG A 41 -12.44 16.52 -8.38
CA ARG A 41 -13.32 17.23 -9.30
C ARG A 41 -14.10 18.32 -8.59
N ASP A 42 -14.53 18.04 -7.37
CA ASP A 42 -15.27 19.00 -6.55
C ASP A 42 -15.09 18.64 -5.08
N ASP A 43 -15.68 19.42 -4.20
CA ASP A 43 -15.56 19.21 -2.76
C ASP A 43 -16.62 18.22 -2.29
N SER A 44 -16.49 16.97 -2.77
CA SER A 44 -17.39 15.88 -2.39
C SER A 44 -16.63 14.56 -2.42
N ILE A 45 -17.14 13.58 -1.67
CA ILE A 45 -16.57 12.23 -1.64
C ILE A 45 -16.58 11.60 -3.03
N GLU A 46 -17.65 11.84 -3.80
CA GLU A 46 -17.76 11.27 -5.14
C GLU A 46 -16.76 11.85 -6.11
N GLY A 47 -16.25 13.02 -5.83
CA GLY A 47 -15.30 13.71 -6.71
C GLY A 47 -13.84 13.44 -6.41
N THR A 48 -13.53 12.59 -5.44
CA THR A 48 -12.16 12.33 -5.01
C THR A 48 -11.97 10.83 -4.72
N ALA A 49 -10.73 10.45 -4.41
CA ALA A 49 -10.44 9.10 -3.94
C ALA A 49 -10.86 8.96 -2.48
N ASP A 50 -11.66 7.94 -2.20
CA ASP A 50 -12.18 7.69 -0.84
C ASP A 50 -11.15 6.88 -0.06
N TYR A 51 -10.62 7.43 1.05
CA TYR A 51 -9.59 6.73 1.80
C TYR A 51 -10.10 5.49 2.54
N ARG A 52 -11.41 5.32 2.72
CA ARG A 52 -11.92 4.04 3.25
C ARG A 52 -11.75 2.94 2.23
N GLU A 53 -12.00 3.23 0.96
CA GLU A 53 -11.76 2.28 -0.13
C GLU A 53 -10.27 1.98 -0.26
N ILE A 54 -9.44 3.00 -0.10
CA ILE A 54 -7.98 2.87 -0.19
C ILE A 54 -7.46 1.95 0.92
N THR A 55 -7.86 2.19 2.17
CA THR A 55 -7.39 1.37 3.29
C THR A 55 -7.88 -0.06 3.17
N ASP A 56 -9.12 -0.27 2.74
CA ASP A 56 -9.65 -1.61 2.52
C ASP A 56 -8.86 -2.35 1.44
N ALA A 57 -8.48 -1.64 0.37
CA ALA A 57 -7.71 -2.24 -0.72
C ALA A 57 -6.32 -2.66 -0.24
N VAL A 58 -5.65 -1.85 0.57
CA VAL A 58 -4.34 -2.20 1.14
C VAL A 58 -4.45 -3.47 1.98
N ARG A 59 -5.43 -3.52 2.87
CA ARG A 59 -5.63 -4.68 3.74
C ARG A 59 -5.99 -5.92 2.94
N GLY A 60 -6.76 -5.76 1.87
CA GLY A 60 -7.12 -6.87 0.99
C GLY A 60 -5.90 -7.48 0.29
N VAL A 61 -4.97 -6.65 -0.20
CA VAL A 61 -3.75 -7.15 -0.83
C VAL A 61 -2.93 -7.97 0.18
N ILE A 62 -2.79 -7.47 1.40
CA ILE A 62 -1.98 -8.13 2.42
C ILE A 62 -2.65 -9.41 2.90
N ALA A 63 -3.97 -9.39 3.10
CA ALA A 63 -4.69 -10.55 3.61
C ALA A 63 -4.83 -11.68 2.59
N GLN A 64 -4.96 -11.34 1.30
CA GLN A 64 -5.27 -12.32 0.26
C GLN A 64 -4.06 -12.77 -0.54
N GLY A 65 -2.99 -11.98 -0.55
CA GLY A 65 -1.78 -12.31 -1.29
C GLY A 65 -0.86 -13.24 -0.51
N SER A 66 0.20 -13.67 -1.19
CA SER A 66 1.27 -14.44 -0.55
C SER A 66 2.59 -13.92 -1.12
N PHE A 67 3.33 -13.20 -0.29
CA PHE A 67 4.56 -12.53 -0.73
C PHE A 67 5.74 -13.04 0.06
N ASP A 68 6.84 -13.30 -0.64
CA ASP A 68 8.10 -13.63 0.01
C ASP A 68 8.82 -12.36 0.46
N LEU A 69 8.66 -11.27 -0.30
CA LEU A 69 9.42 -10.04 -0.08
C LEU A 69 8.48 -8.86 0.13
N ILE A 70 8.87 -7.92 1.01
CA ILE A 70 8.12 -6.68 1.17
C ILE A 70 8.23 -5.79 -0.08
N GLU A 71 9.28 -5.94 -0.87
CA GLU A 71 9.44 -5.22 -2.14
C GLU A 71 8.32 -5.58 -3.11
N THR A 72 8.02 -6.86 -3.27
CA THR A 72 6.93 -7.29 -4.15
C THR A 72 5.57 -6.96 -3.57
N MET A 73 5.43 -7.01 -2.24
CA MET A 73 4.21 -6.57 -1.57
C MET A 73 3.96 -5.07 -1.82
N ALA A 74 5.00 -4.24 -1.68
CA ALA A 74 4.88 -2.80 -1.91
C ALA A 74 4.47 -2.51 -3.35
N ASP A 75 5.04 -3.24 -4.32
CA ASP A 75 4.68 -3.08 -5.72
C ASP A 75 3.22 -3.46 -5.96
N ALA A 76 2.77 -4.58 -5.40
CA ALA A 76 1.38 -5.03 -5.55
C ALA A 76 0.40 -4.01 -4.95
N ILE A 77 0.73 -3.46 -3.78
CA ILE A 77 -0.11 -2.45 -3.14
C ILE A 77 -0.15 -1.18 -4.00
N ALA A 78 1.01 -0.69 -4.46
CA ALA A 78 1.07 0.52 -5.28
C ALA A 78 0.23 0.37 -6.54
N ARG A 79 0.32 -0.78 -7.22
CA ARG A 79 -0.45 -1.05 -8.44
C ARG A 79 -1.95 -1.10 -8.15
N ARG A 80 -2.33 -1.76 -7.05
CA ARG A 80 -3.74 -1.86 -6.67
C ARG A 80 -4.33 -0.49 -6.39
N ILE A 81 -3.60 0.34 -5.64
CA ILE A 81 -4.08 1.68 -5.28
C ILE A 81 -4.11 2.58 -6.53
N ALA A 82 -3.11 2.48 -7.40
CA ALA A 82 -3.08 3.26 -8.63
C ALA A 82 -4.21 2.90 -9.60
N SER A 83 -4.85 1.74 -9.42
CA SER A 83 -6.00 1.35 -10.23
C SER A 83 -7.31 1.98 -9.77
N ILE A 84 -7.32 2.61 -8.60
CA ILE A 84 -8.53 3.27 -8.08
C ILE A 84 -8.75 4.57 -8.86
N PRO A 85 -9.98 4.84 -9.32
CA PRO A 85 -10.26 6.09 -10.01
C PRO A 85 -9.87 7.30 -9.15
N GLN A 86 -9.42 8.37 -9.76
CA GLN A 86 -8.92 9.61 -9.17
C GLN A 86 -7.51 9.48 -8.58
N VAL A 87 -6.90 8.30 -8.56
CA VAL A 87 -5.50 8.15 -8.15
C VAL A 87 -4.62 8.21 -9.38
N ALA A 88 -3.82 9.27 -9.50
CA ALA A 88 -2.94 9.45 -10.64
C ALA A 88 -1.59 8.76 -10.43
N ASN A 89 -1.15 8.67 -9.18
CA ASN A 89 0.14 8.08 -8.85
C ASN A 89 0.09 7.57 -7.42
N ALA A 90 0.72 6.43 -7.14
CA ALA A 90 0.72 5.85 -5.81
C ALA A 90 2.11 5.35 -5.45
N THR A 91 2.61 5.77 -4.30
CA THR A 91 3.81 5.22 -3.68
C THR A 91 3.38 4.53 -2.40
N ALA A 92 3.74 3.25 -2.26
CA ALA A 92 3.47 2.49 -1.06
C ALA A 92 4.78 2.17 -0.36
N VAL A 93 4.81 2.39 0.96
CA VAL A 93 5.96 2.04 1.80
C VAL A 93 5.48 0.98 2.77
N VAL A 94 6.06 -0.21 2.70
CA VAL A 94 5.69 -1.34 3.55
C VAL A 94 6.76 -1.54 4.60
N HIS A 95 6.36 -1.46 5.87
CA HIS A 95 7.22 -1.67 7.02
C HIS A 95 6.98 -3.08 7.56
N LYS A 96 8.07 -3.74 8.00
CA LYS A 96 8.02 -5.10 8.53
C LYS A 96 8.57 -5.09 9.96
N PRO A 97 7.74 -4.76 10.98
CA PRO A 97 8.22 -4.57 12.35
C PRO A 97 8.92 -5.79 12.95
N ASN A 98 8.43 -7.00 12.66
CA ASN A 98 9.03 -8.21 13.23
C ASN A 98 10.47 -8.40 12.73
N ALA A 99 10.75 -8.07 11.47
CA ALA A 99 12.11 -8.17 10.93
C ALA A 99 13.03 -7.16 11.61
N ALA A 100 12.56 -5.93 11.83
CA ALA A 100 13.32 -4.90 12.52
C ALA A 100 13.69 -5.36 13.94
N GLY A 101 12.72 -5.95 14.65
CA GLY A 101 12.95 -6.48 16.00
C GLY A 101 14.01 -7.58 16.01
N ARG A 102 13.93 -8.53 15.07
CA ARG A 102 14.91 -9.62 14.99
C ARG A 102 16.34 -9.11 14.74
N LEU A 103 16.44 -8.08 13.91
CA LEU A 103 17.75 -7.54 13.51
C LEU A 103 18.29 -6.49 14.48
N GLY A 104 17.48 -6.04 15.43
CA GLY A 104 17.90 -4.99 16.37
C GLY A 104 18.08 -3.64 15.72
N ILE A 105 17.27 -3.33 14.70
CA ILE A 105 17.30 -2.04 14.01
C ILE A 105 15.94 -1.36 14.17
N ASP A 106 15.89 -0.06 13.91
CA ASP A 106 14.67 0.72 14.12
C ASP A 106 13.58 0.40 13.11
N GLY A 107 13.94 0.07 11.89
CA GLY A 107 12.94 -0.22 10.87
C GLY A 107 13.49 -0.93 9.66
N VAL A 108 12.63 -1.70 9.01
CA VAL A 108 12.85 -2.30 7.70
C VAL A 108 11.64 -1.93 6.87
N ALA A 109 11.86 -1.31 5.71
CA ALA A 109 10.77 -0.91 4.84
C ALA A 109 11.19 -1.00 3.38
N ALA A 110 10.22 -1.19 2.51
CA ALA A 110 10.42 -1.15 1.06
C ALA A 110 9.36 -0.23 0.46
N ALA A 111 9.74 0.50 -0.57
CA ALA A 111 8.83 1.41 -1.26
C ALA A 111 8.75 1.04 -2.74
N ALA A 112 7.55 1.20 -3.31
CA ALA A 112 7.32 1.02 -4.73
C ALA A 112 6.32 2.07 -5.20
N THR A 113 6.43 2.45 -6.46
CA THR A 113 5.57 3.47 -7.07
C THR A 113 4.91 2.91 -8.31
N ALA A 114 3.63 3.23 -8.49
CA ALA A 114 2.88 2.88 -9.68
C ALA A 114 2.10 4.09 -10.16
N THR A 115 1.99 4.23 -11.48
CA THR A 115 1.22 5.30 -12.10
C THR A 115 -0.17 4.78 -12.43
N GLY A 116 -1.19 5.55 -12.08
CA GLY A 116 -2.55 5.26 -12.45
C GLY A 116 -2.77 5.54 -13.92
N GLY A 117 -3.54 4.68 -14.53
CA GLY A 117 -3.81 4.87 -15.91
C GLY A 117 -5.01 5.74 -16.09
N PRO A 118 -5.07 6.53 -17.11
CA PRO A 118 -6.34 6.83 -17.58
C PRO A 118 -6.81 5.57 -18.16
N ALA A 119 -6.79 5.67 -17.62
CA ALA A 119 -6.53 5.13 -17.95
C ALA A 119 -5.91 4.46 -18.47
N GLY A 120 -5.55 4.65 -17.88
CA GLY A 120 -5.04 4.14 -17.91
C GLY A 120 -4.59 3.78 -18.55
N GLY A 121 -4.76 4.10 -18.58
CA GLY A 121 -4.56 3.91 -19.11
C GLY A 121 -4.25 3.36 -19.42
N GLY A 122 -4.40 3.36 -19.30
CA GLY A 122 -4.40 2.57 -19.61
C GLY A 122 -4.21 2.15 -19.60
#